data_6684efb44d1d9d0a73bb070e3e1f2ddb
#
_entry.id   6684efb44d1d9d0a73bb070e3e1f2ddb
#
_cell.length_a   1.000
_cell.length_b   1.000
_cell.length_c   1.000
_cell.angle_alpha   90.00
_cell.angle_beta   90.00
_cell.angle_gamma   90.00
#
_symmetry.space_group_name_H-M   'P 1'
#
loop_
_entity.id
_entity.type
_entity.pdbx_description
1 polymer ?
#
loop_
_entity_poly.entity_id
_entity_poly.type
_entity_poly.pdbx_seq_one_letter_code
_entity_poly.pdbx_strand_id
1 'polypeptide(L)'
;MNPTQTRSDLTTRFAAAIPGGVNSNVRLEVADVIFTRGEGPRLWDVDGNQYLDYVLGQGPAFLGHAHPRMTSAVADAISRGMTYGAQSTVELAAAERILHTLGWADMVRIGMTSTETVQAALRVSRAATGRPLFLRFRGQYHGWLDNVLVSPMEPWPSPASPGQVPQALDESVTIEWNDLAAVQEAFDAHPGRIAAIITEPVML
;
A
#
# COMPACT_ATOMS: atom_id res chain seq x y z
N MET A 1 -7.80 2.14 -29.13
CA MET A 1 -6.92 3.32 -29.11
C MET A 1 -6.72 3.82 -30.54
N ASN A 2 -6.64 5.15 -30.70
CA ASN A 2 -6.43 5.73 -32.03
C ASN A 2 -4.97 5.40 -32.47
N PRO A 3 -4.70 4.77 -33.63
CA PRO A 3 -3.39 4.25 -34.01
C PRO A 3 -2.34 5.32 -34.34
N THR A 4 -2.62 6.60 -34.11
CA THR A 4 -1.77 7.75 -34.43
C THR A 4 -1.23 8.49 -33.22
N GLN A 5 -1.44 8.00 -31.99
CA GLN A 5 -0.96 8.69 -30.79
C GLN A 5 0.49 8.28 -30.48
N THR A 6 1.40 9.25 -30.50
CA THR A 6 2.81 9.04 -30.12
C THR A 6 2.97 9.03 -28.59
N ARG A 7 4.09 8.46 -28.09
CA ARG A 7 4.47 8.53 -26.66
C ARG A 7 4.52 9.98 -26.19
N SER A 8 5.09 10.88 -26.98
CA SER A 8 5.19 12.32 -26.66
C SER A 8 3.82 12.98 -26.49
N ASP A 9 2.85 12.68 -27.35
CA ASP A 9 1.49 13.18 -27.22
C ASP A 9 0.83 12.69 -25.93
N LEU A 10 1.01 11.42 -25.59
CA LEU A 10 0.47 10.83 -24.40
C LEU A 10 1.11 11.43 -23.13
N THR A 11 2.43 11.57 -23.08
CA THR A 11 3.13 12.19 -21.95
C THR A 11 2.66 13.62 -21.72
N THR A 12 2.50 14.40 -22.80
CA THR A 12 1.96 15.76 -22.72
C THR A 12 0.55 15.77 -22.13
N ARG A 13 -0.32 14.85 -22.57
CA ARG A 13 -1.69 14.72 -22.05
C ARG A 13 -1.74 14.25 -20.60
N PHE A 14 -0.85 13.32 -20.20
CA PHE A 14 -0.71 12.92 -18.81
C PHE A 14 -0.34 14.09 -17.92
N ALA A 15 0.66 14.88 -18.32
CA ALA A 15 1.08 16.07 -17.59
C ALA A 15 -0.01 17.16 -17.49
N ALA A 16 -0.85 17.28 -18.53
CA ALA A 16 -1.97 18.22 -18.53
C ALA A 16 -3.17 17.76 -17.69
N ALA A 17 -3.37 16.44 -17.53
CA ALA A 17 -4.55 15.89 -16.87
C ALA A 17 -4.29 15.41 -15.43
N ILE A 18 -3.06 15.08 -15.10
CA ILE A 18 -2.67 14.49 -13.81
C ILE A 18 -1.48 15.28 -13.25
N PRO A 19 -1.53 15.74 -11.99
CA PRO A 19 -0.41 16.44 -11.37
C PRO A 19 0.88 15.62 -11.44
N GLY A 20 1.94 16.21 -12.04
CA GLY A 20 3.21 15.49 -12.28
C GLY A 20 3.13 14.39 -13.34
N GLY A 21 2.00 14.23 -14.04
CA GLY A 21 1.78 13.19 -15.05
C GLY A 21 1.58 11.78 -14.49
N VAL A 22 1.58 11.61 -13.18
CA VAL A 22 1.50 10.30 -12.52
C VAL A 22 0.58 10.32 -11.29
N ASN A 23 -0.08 9.20 -10.99
CA ASN A 23 -0.93 9.05 -9.80
C ASN A 23 -0.17 8.53 -8.57
N SER A 24 1.16 8.37 -8.67
CA SER A 24 2.01 7.96 -7.54
C SER A 24 3.42 8.49 -7.75
N ASN A 25 3.99 9.10 -6.72
CA ASN A 25 5.33 9.71 -6.78
C ASN A 25 6.44 8.70 -7.14
N VAL A 26 6.30 7.44 -6.78
CA VAL A 26 7.25 6.38 -7.16
C VAL A 26 7.31 6.12 -8.68
N ARG A 27 6.37 6.67 -9.45
CA ARG A 27 6.35 6.56 -10.92
C ARG A 27 6.99 7.76 -11.61
N LEU A 28 7.44 8.78 -10.90
CA LEU A 28 8.04 9.97 -11.50
C LEU A 28 9.29 9.65 -12.32
N GLU A 29 10.12 8.70 -11.86
CA GLU A 29 11.34 8.28 -12.55
C GLU A 29 11.08 7.52 -13.86
N VAL A 30 9.87 6.99 -14.04
CA VAL A 30 9.43 6.21 -15.20
C VAL A 30 8.18 6.79 -15.87
N ALA A 31 7.94 8.09 -15.69
CA ALA A 31 6.73 8.76 -16.17
C ALA A 31 6.56 8.75 -17.70
N ASP A 32 7.63 8.51 -18.44
CA ASP A 32 7.64 8.38 -19.89
C ASP A 32 7.37 6.94 -20.38
N VAL A 33 7.34 5.96 -19.48
CA VAL A 33 6.99 4.57 -19.81
C VAL A 33 5.50 4.38 -19.67
N ILE A 34 4.79 4.19 -20.79
CA ILE A 34 3.33 4.05 -20.83
C ILE A 34 2.96 2.67 -21.33
N PHE A 35 2.52 1.80 -20.43
CA PHE A 35 2.12 0.44 -20.77
C PHE A 35 0.70 0.40 -21.35
N THR A 36 0.50 -0.49 -22.32
CA THR A 36 -0.79 -0.73 -22.99
C THR A 36 -1.33 -2.13 -22.75
N ARG A 37 -0.45 -3.09 -22.45
CA ARG A 37 -0.80 -4.51 -22.26
C ARG A 37 0.17 -5.18 -21.29
N GLY A 38 -0.37 -6.15 -20.52
CA GLY A 38 0.41 -7.09 -19.75
C GLY A 38 -0.12 -8.51 -19.94
N GLU A 39 0.77 -9.51 -20.00
CA GLU A 39 0.42 -10.92 -20.10
C GLU A 39 1.51 -11.79 -19.47
N GLY A 40 1.14 -12.61 -18.49
CA GLY A 40 2.11 -13.37 -17.71
C GLY A 40 3.19 -12.45 -17.12
N PRO A 41 4.48 -12.74 -17.34
CA PRO A 41 5.58 -11.92 -16.83
C PRO A 41 5.96 -10.75 -17.73
N ARG A 42 5.16 -10.40 -18.74
CA ARG A 42 5.53 -9.43 -19.77
C ARG A 42 4.61 -8.24 -19.80
N LEU A 43 5.19 -7.07 -20.08
CA LEU A 43 4.51 -5.80 -20.34
C LEU A 43 4.89 -5.28 -21.72
N TRP A 44 3.99 -4.54 -22.36
CA TRP A 44 4.23 -3.84 -23.63
C TRP A 44 3.86 -2.38 -23.47
N ASP A 45 4.76 -1.51 -23.90
CA ASP A 45 4.51 -0.08 -23.92
C ASP A 45 3.77 0.37 -25.19
N VAL A 46 3.52 1.68 -25.29
CA VAL A 46 2.82 2.30 -26.41
C VAL A 46 3.58 2.23 -27.74
N ASP A 47 4.88 2.05 -27.68
CA ASP A 47 5.76 1.92 -28.87
C ASP A 47 5.95 0.45 -29.28
N GLY A 48 5.34 -0.48 -28.54
CA GLY A 48 5.41 -1.92 -28.80
C GLY A 48 6.65 -2.60 -28.20
N ASN A 49 7.47 -1.89 -27.41
CA ASN A 49 8.59 -2.51 -26.71
C ASN A 49 8.07 -3.49 -25.66
N GLN A 50 8.74 -4.64 -25.56
CA GLN A 50 8.42 -5.66 -24.59
C GLN A 50 9.41 -5.61 -23.41
N TYR A 51 8.87 -5.70 -22.20
CA TYR A 51 9.62 -5.74 -20.95
C TYR A 51 9.30 -7.02 -20.19
N LEU A 52 10.29 -7.54 -19.47
CA LEU A 52 10.07 -8.57 -18.46
C LEU A 52 9.82 -7.85 -17.13
N ASP A 53 8.65 -8.09 -16.53
CA ASP A 53 8.22 -7.38 -15.34
C ASP A 53 8.73 -8.06 -14.07
N TYR A 54 9.70 -7.44 -13.41
CA TYR A 54 10.19 -7.81 -12.08
C TYR A 54 9.60 -6.94 -10.95
N VAL A 55 8.83 -5.92 -11.30
CA VAL A 55 8.22 -5.00 -10.32
C VAL A 55 6.85 -5.50 -9.87
N LEU A 56 6.12 -6.20 -10.75
CA LEU A 56 4.81 -6.81 -10.47
C LEU A 56 3.80 -5.82 -9.90
N GLY A 57 3.84 -4.56 -10.33
CA GLY A 57 3.02 -3.49 -9.77
C GLY A 57 3.31 -3.22 -8.29
N GLN A 58 4.55 -3.40 -7.85
CA GLN A 58 5.02 -3.38 -6.45
C GLN A 58 4.48 -4.59 -5.63
N GLY A 59 4.44 -5.77 -6.25
CA GLY A 59 4.11 -7.05 -5.63
C GLY A 59 2.74 -7.64 -5.96
N PRO A 60 1.63 -6.87 -6.08
CA PRO A 60 0.29 -7.46 -6.25
C PRO A 60 0.11 -8.38 -7.46
N ALA A 61 0.87 -8.18 -8.53
CA ALA A 61 0.76 -8.96 -9.77
C ALA A 61 1.55 -10.29 -9.76
N PHE A 62 1.78 -10.89 -8.59
CA PHE A 62 2.60 -12.11 -8.42
C PHE A 62 2.10 -13.35 -9.20
N LEU A 63 0.84 -13.39 -9.63
CA LEU A 63 0.33 -14.41 -10.54
C LEU A 63 0.63 -14.12 -12.03
N GLY A 64 1.27 -12.99 -12.31
CA GLY A 64 1.44 -12.44 -13.65
C GLY A 64 0.21 -11.66 -14.14
N HIS A 65 0.44 -10.87 -15.20
CA HIS A 65 -0.58 -10.05 -15.80
C HIS A 65 -1.62 -10.89 -16.54
N ALA A 66 -2.88 -10.45 -16.51
CA ALA A 66 -4.01 -11.05 -17.22
C ALA A 66 -4.14 -12.57 -16.99
N HIS A 67 -3.89 -13.05 -15.77
CA HIS A 67 -3.98 -14.47 -15.44
C HIS A 67 -5.38 -15.00 -15.76
N PRO A 68 -5.53 -16.07 -16.60
CA PRO A 68 -6.83 -16.46 -17.17
C PRO A 68 -7.91 -16.77 -16.12
N ARG A 69 -7.55 -17.45 -15.04
CA ARG A 69 -8.50 -17.78 -13.95
C ARG A 69 -8.96 -16.52 -13.20
N MET A 70 -8.08 -15.53 -13.02
CA MET A 70 -8.45 -14.26 -12.37
C MET A 70 -9.36 -13.44 -13.27
N THR A 71 -9.00 -13.26 -14.53
CA THR A 71 -9.79 -12.47 -15.49
C THR A 71 -11.19 -13.06 -15.67
N SER A 72 -11.30 -14.38 -15.76
CA SER A 72 -12.61 -15.06 -15.85
C SER A 72 -13.45 -14.89 -14.57
N ALA A 73 -12.85 -15.09 -13.38
CA ALA A 73 -13.57 -14.94 -12.11
C ALA A 73 -14.04 -13.51 -11.86
N VAL A 74 -13.21 -12.51 -12.20
CA VAL A 74 -13.55 -11.09 -12.07
C VAL A 74 -14.65 -10.72 -13.06
N ALA A 75 -14.56 -11.15 -14.33
CA ALA A 75 -15.60 -10.88 -15.32
C ALA A 75 -16.97 -11.47 -14.93
N ASP A 76 -16.97 -12.70 -14.40
CA ASP A 76 -18.18 -13.32 -13.87
C ASP A 76 -18.74 -12.56 -12.65
N ALA A 77 -17.91 -12.16 -11.71
CA ALA A 77 -18.35 -11.38 -10.55
C ALA A 77 -18.94 -10.02 -10.95
N ILE A 78 -18.28 -9.29 -11.87
CA ILE A 78 -18.74 -7.98 -12.36
C ILE A 78 -20.11 -8.10 -13.03
N SER A 79 -20.39 -9.19 -13.74
CA SER A 79 -21.67 -9.40 -14.43
C SER A 79 -22.87 -9.46 -13.47
N ARG A 80 -22.63 -9.72 -12.19
CA ARG A 80 -23.66 -9.77 -11.13
C ARG A 80 -23.78 -8.48 -10.31
N GLY A 81 -22.93 -7.49 -10.57
CA GLY A 81 -22.84 -6.23 -9.84
C GLY A 81 -21.60 -6.18 -8.94
N MET A 82 -21.12 -4.98 -8.66
CA MET A 82 -19.87 -4.77 -7.93
C MET A 82 -20.06 -4.06 -6.59
N THR A 83 -21.03 -3.17 -6.48
CA THR A 83 -21.19 -2.30 -5.31
C THR A 83 -22.56 -2.49 -4.71
N TYR A 84 -22.60 -3.08 -3.54
CA TYR A 84 -23.83 -3.31 -2.79
C TYR A 84 -23.84 -2.41 -1.55
N GLY A 85 -24.99 -1.90 -1.16
CA GLY A 85 -25.15 -1.14 0.09
C GLY A 85 -25.27 -2.04 1.33
N ALA A 86 -24.99 -3.34 1.21
CA ALA A 86 -25.05 -4.36 2.25
C ALA A 86 -24.01 -5.44 1.99
N GLN A 87 -23.98 -6.45 2.85
CA GLN A 87 -23.04 -7.59 2.77
C GLN A 87 -23.28 -8.40 1.47
N SER A 88 -22.21 -9.04 1.01
CA SER A 88 -22.26 -9.95 -0.13
C SER A 88 -21.70 -11.33 0.20
N THR A 89 -22.17 -12.34 -0.52
CA THR A 89 -21.66 -13.71 -0.35
C THR A 89 -20.20 -13.85 -0.77
N VAL A 90 -19.72 -13.02 -1.69
CA VAL A 90 -18.32 -12.99 -2.14
C VAL A 90 -17.41 -12.43 -1.03
N GLU A 91 -17.86 -11.39 -0.34
CA GLU A 91 -17.16 -10.82 0.81
C GLU A 91 -17.00 -11.85 1.94
N LEU A 92 -18.09 -12.55 2.29
CA LEU A 92 -18.04 -13.61 3.30
C LEU A 92 -17.07 -14.74 2.89
N ALA A 93 -17.18 -15.23 1.67
CA ALA A 93 -16.31 -16.30 1.17
C ALA A 93 -14.83 -15.88 1.16
N ALA A 94 -14.53 -14.62 0.84
CA ALA A 94 -13.17 -14.08 0.92
C ALA A 94 -12.67 -14.03 2.37
N ALA A 95 -13.50 -13.53 3.31
CA ALA A 95 -13.17 -13.48 4.73
C ALA A 95 -12.88 -14.89 5.30
N GLU A 96 -13.75 -15.85 5.05
CA GLU A 96 -13.58 -17.25 5.49
C GLU A 96 -12.31 -17.88 4.91
N ARG A 97 -12.00 -17.61 3.63
CA ARG A 97 -10.78 -18.11 3.00
C ARG A 97 -9.52 -17.52 3.63
N ILE A 98 -9.52 -16.22 3.94
CA ILE A 98 -8.41 -15.55 4.62
C ILE A 98 -8.20 -16.17 6.02
N LEU A 99 -9.27 -16.30 6.81
CA LEU A 99 -9.22 -16.90 8.15
C LEU A 99 -8.68 -18.33 8.12
N HIS A 100 -9.19 -19.15 7.20
CA HIS A 100 -8.70 -20.52 7.00
C HIS A 100 -7.21 -20.56 6.66
N THR A 101 -6.74 -19.63 5.81
CA THR A 101 -5.34 -19.59 5.39
C THR A 101 -4.42 -19.13 6.51
N LEU A 102 -4.85 -18.15 7.31
CA LEU A 102 -4.09 -17.65 8.46
C LEU A 102 -4.02 -18.67 9.60
N GLY A 103 -5.13 -19.34 9.90
CA GLY A 103 -5.22 -20.38 10.92
C GLY A 103 -5.12 -19.93 12.37
N TRP A 104 -4.82 -18.64 12.62
CA TRP A 104 -4.66 -18.09 13.97
C TRP A 104 -5.58 -16.90 14.27
N ALA A 105 -6.21 -16.33 13.26
CA ALA A 105 -7.09 -15.16 13.41
C ALA A 105 -8.56 -15.60 13.54
N ASP A 106 -9.31 -14.93 14.42
CA ASP A 106 -10.74 -15.20 14.66
C ASP A 106 -11.64 -14.42 13.72
N MET A 107 -11.22 -13.22 13.33
CA MET A 107 -11.95 -12.29 12.47
C MET A 107 -11.02 -11.53 11.54
N VAL A 108 -11.56 -11.10 10.38
CA VAL A 108 -10.85 -10.26 9.42
C VAL A 108 -11.72 -9.07 9.02
N ARG A 109 -11.09 -7.90 8.88
CA ARG A 109 -11.69 -6.72 8.26
C ARG A 109 -10.95 -6.42 6.97
N ILE A 110 -11.68 -6.36 5.86
CA ILE A 110 -11.16 -6.02 4.55
C ILE A 110 -11.31 -4.51 4.34
N GLY A 111 -10.26 -3.85 3.85
CA GLY A 111 -10.26 -2.44 3.42
C GLY A 111 -9.80 -2.30 1.98
N MET A 112 -10.04 -1.14 1.39
CA MET A 112 -9.69 -0.88 -0.02
C MET A 112 -8.20 -0.64 -0.23
N THR A 113 -7.53 -0.06 0.79
CA THR A 113 -6.09 0.24 0.73
C THR A 113 -5.40 -0.16 2.03
N SER A 114 -4.09 -0.46 1.94
CA SER A 114 -3.28 -0.71 3.14
C SER A 114 -3.24 0.50 4.07
N THR A 115 -3.27 1.73 3.54
CA THR A 115 -3.34 2.95 4.34
C THR A 115 -4.57 2.98 5.25
N GLU A 116 -5.75 2.62 4.72
CA GLU A 116 -6.99 2.56 5.51
C GLU A 116 -6.94 1.47 6.56
N THR A 117 -6.45 0.28 6.20
CA THR A 117 -6.38 -0.85 7.14
C THR A 117 -5.35 -0.63 8.25
N VAL A 118 -4.22 0.00 7.96
CA VAL A 118 -3.25 0.42 8.97
C VAL A 118 -3.87 1.42 9.96
N GLN A 119 -4.59 2.44 9.47
CA GLN A 119 -5.28 3.37 10.37
C GLN A 119 -6.37 2.70 11.20
N ALA A 120 -7.11 1.76 10.61
CA ALA A 120 -8.10 0.99 11.36
C ALA A 120 -7.42 0.14 12.45
N ALA A 121 -6.29 -0.52 12.15
CA ALA A 121 -5.54 -1.31 13.11
C ALA A 121 -5.00 -0.45 14.28
N LEU A 122 -4.44 0.71 13.99
CA LEU A 122 -3.96 1.66 15.02
C LEU A 122 -5.11 2.16 15.90
N ARG A 123 -6.28 2.48 15.31
CA ARG A 123 -7.48 2.88 16.09
C ARG A 123 -7.98 1.76 17.00
N VAL A 124 -8.04 0.54 16.50
CA VAL A 124 -8.45 -0.63 17.30
C VAL A 124 -7.48 -0.87 18.44
N SER A 125 -6.17 -0.82 18.18
CA SER A 125 -5.14 -0.97 19.21
C SER A 125 -5.22 0.10 20.30
N ARG A 126 -5.42 1.35 19.92
CA ARG A 126 -5.62 2.46 20.86
C ARG A 126 -6.90 2.30 21.66
N ALA A 127 -8.01 1.92 21.03
CA ALA A 127 -9.27 1.70 21.71
C ALA A 127 -9.20 0.55 22.72
N ALA A 128 -8.53 -0.54 22.38
CA ALA A 128 -8.39 -1.72 23.21
C ALA A 128 -7.46 -1.49 24.42
N THR A 129 -6.45 -0.63 24.28
CA THR A 129 -5.42 -0.41 25.32
C THR A 129 -5.60 0.88 26.11
N GLY A 130 -6.33 1.86 25.58
CA GLY A 130 -6.40 3.23 26.10
C GLY A 130 -5.09 4.02 25.93
N ARG A 131 -4.15 3.54 25.10
CA ARG A 131 -2.82 4.13 24.95
C ARG A 131 -2.71 4.89 23.62
N PRO A 132 -2.00 6.04 23.56
CA PRO A 132 -2.00 6.88 22.36
C PRO A 132 -0.93 6.53 21.32
N LEU A 133 0.24 6.02 21.73
CA LEU A 133 1.40 5.86 20.89
C LEU A 133 1.45 4.49 20.20
N PHE A 134 2.14 4.41 19.10
CA PHE A 134 2.59 3.15 18.52
C PHE A 134 4.10 3.19 18.24
N LEU A 135 4.74 2.03 18.25
CA LEU A 135 6.15 1.88 17.91
C LEU A 135 6.25 1.44 16.45
N ARG A 136 7.20 1.99 15.74
CA ARG A 136 7.51 1.66 14.35
C ARG A 136 9.03 1.59 14.12
N PHE A 137 9.43 1.04 12.99
CA PHE A 137 10.84 0.91 12.62
C PHE A 137 11.22 1.81 11.46
N ARG A 138 12.48 2.30 11.50
CA ARG A 138 13.04 3.14 10.44
C ARG A 138 13.06 2.38 9.10
N GLY A 139 12.78 3.09 8.00
CA GLY A 139 12.80 2.55 6.65
C GLY A 139 11.53 1.80 6.24
N GLN A 140 10.65 1.43 7.17
CA GLN A 140 9.42 0.71 6.87
C GLN A 140 8.29 1.63 6.42
N TYR A 141 7.51 1.19 5.42
CA TYR A 141 6.37 1.93 4.87
C TYR A 141 5.05 1.38 5.38
N HIS A 142 4.23 2.24 5.98
CA HIS A 142 2.95 1.85 6.57
C HIS A 142 1.75 2.61 6.01
N GLY A 143 1.91 3.24 4.87
CA GLY A 143 0.84 4.01 4.23
C GLY A 143 1.14 5.49 4.11
N TRP A 144 0.15 6.24 3.64
CA TRP A 144 0.31 7.60 3.15
C TRP A 144 -0.23 8.69 4.10
N LEU A 145 -0.81 8.32 5.25
CA LEU A 145 -1.29 9.29 6.22
C LEU A 145 -0.15 9.91 7.03
N ASP A 146 -0.32 11.13 7.48
CA ASP A 146 0.70 11.97 8.12
C ASP A 146 1.40 11.33 9.32
N ASN A 147 0.67 10.52 10.10
CA ASN A 147 1.20 9.85 11.27
C ASN A 147 2.04 8.60 10.97
N VAL A 148 2.04 8.12 9.75
CA VAL A 148 2.79 6.92 9.32
C VAL A 148 3.74 7.18 8.16
N LEU A 149 3.58 8.27 7.41
CA LEU A 149 4.44 8.62 6.31
C LEU A 149 5.66 9.41 6.83
N VAL A 150 6.83 8.79 6.79
CA VAL A 150 8.08 9.36 7.31
C VAL A 150 9.14 9.35 6.23
N SER A 151 9.91 10.43 6.13
CA SER A 151 11.06 10.54 5.26
C SER A 151 12.12 9.48 5.62
N PRO A 152 12.71 8.79 4.64
CA PRO A 152 13.86 7.93 4.89
C PRO A 152 15.16 8.74 5.13
N MET A 153 15.13 10.04 4.88
CA MET A 153 16.29 10.95 4.95
C MET A 153 16.40 11.62 6.32
N GLU A 154 17.62 11.95 6.72
CA GLU A 154 17.87 12.80 7.90
C GLU A 154 17.40 14.27 7.68
N PRO A 155 17.00 15.00 8.71
CA PRO A 155 16.85 14.57 10.11
C PRO A 155 15.62 13.66 10.29
N TRP A 156 15.77 12.68 11.18
CA TRP A 156 14.77 11.64 11.32
C TRP A 156 14.23 11.51 12.75
N PRO A 157 12.90 11.34 13.00
CA PRO A 157 11.82 11.29 12.00
C PRO A 157 11.45 12.68 11.47
N SER A 158 11.16 12.76 10.17
CA SER A 158 10.67 13.99 9.53
C SER A 158 9.58 13.69 8.50
N PRO A 159 8.73 14.67 8.15
CA PRO A 159 7.74 14.49 7.09
C PRO A 159 8.38 14.11 5.75
N ALA A 160 7.75 13.19 5.02
CA ALA A 160 8.22 12.73 3.72
C ALA A 160 7.77 13.63 2.55
N SER A 161 6.81 14.50 2.79
CA SER A 161 6.31 15.41 1.76
C SER A 161 5.89 16.77 2.32
N PRO A 162 5.98 17.83 1.51
CA PRO A 162 5.41 19.12 1.87
C PRO A 162 3.91 19.01 2.16
N GLY A 163 3.44 19.75 3.16
CA GLY A 163 2.04 19.78 3.55
C GLY A 163 1.61 18.73 4.57
N GLN A 164 2.47 17.78 4.93
CA GLN A 164 2.22 16.96 6.12
C GLN A 164 2.22 17.81 7.39
N VAL A 165 1.37 17.43 8.34
CA VAL A 165 1.37 18.02 9.68
C VAL A 165 2.49 17.37 10.50
N PRO A 166 3.61 18.10 10.82
CA PRO A 166 4.75 17.49 11.50
C PRO A 166 4.40 16.85 12.84
N GLN A 167 3.47 17.45 13.60
CA GLN A 167 3.00 16.95 14.89
C GLN A 167 2.29 15.59 14.81
N ALA A 168 1.82 15.18 13.63
CA ALA A 168 1.24 13.84 13.46
C ALA A 168 2.28 12.73 13.69
N LEU A 169 3.56 13.01 13.49
CA LEU A 169 4.64 12.05 13.77
C LEU A 169 4.86 11.82 15.28
N ASP A 170 4.42 12.73 16.15
CA ASP A 170 4.48 12.59 17.62
C ASP A 170 3.59 11.44 18.13
N GLU A 171 2.72 10.90 17.29
CA GLU A 171 1.91 9.71 17.59
C GLU A 171 2.72 8.41 17.58
N SER A 172 3.97 8.43 17.09
CA SER A 172 4.82 7.25 16.96
C SER A 172 6.17 7.39 17.67
N VAL A 173 6.63 6.28 18.21
CA VAL A 173 8.02 6.10 18.65
C VAL A 173 8.73 5.31 17.56
N THR A 174 9.78 5.88 16.99
CA THR A 174 10.47 5.24 15.89
C THR A 174 11.89 4.87 16.28
N ILE A 175 12.28 3.64 15.99
CA ILE A 175 13.58 3.05 16.34
C ILE A 175 14.19 2.32 15.14
N GLU A 176 15.45 1.92 15.26
CA GLU A 176 16.11 1.10 14.24
C GLU A 176 15.49 -0.31 14.17
N TRP A 177 15.49 -0.88 12.96
CA TRP A 177 15.00 -2.25 12.73
C TRP A 177 15.94 -3.27 13.39
N ASN A 178 15.32 -4.33 13.94
CA ASN A 178 16.04 -5.47 14.55
C ASN A 178 16.88 -5.11 15.78
N ASP A 179 16.57 -4.02 16.46
CA ASP A 179 17.21 -3.61 17.72
C ASP A 179 16.26 -3.84 18.91
N LEU A 180 16.41 -5.00 19.57
CA LEU A 180 15.58 -5.36 20.73
C LEU A 180 15.88 -4.49 21.97
N ALA A 181 17.10 -3.96 22.09
CA ALA A 181 17.45 -3.06 23.19
C ALA A 181 16.68 -1.74 23.03
N ALA A 182 16.66 -1.17 21.82
CA ALA A 182 15.90 0.03 21.53
C ALA A 182 14.37 -0.18 21.73
N VAL A 183 13.84 -1.38 21.47
CA VAL A 183 12.44 -1.70 21.79
C VAL A 183 12.21 -1.60 23.30
N GLN A 184 13.07 -2.21 24.12
CA GLN A 184 12.96 -2.16 25.58
C GLN A 184 13.07 -0.71 26.09
N GLU A 185 14.04 0.04 25.62
CA GLU A 185 14.23 1.46 25.99
C GLU A 185 13.00 2.31 25.62
N ALA A 186 12.38 2.06 24.45
CA ALA A 186 11.16 2.75 24.06
C ALA A 186 9.99 2.48 25.02
N PHE A 187 9.82 1.25 25.49
CA PHE A 187 8.78 0.93 26.47
C PHE A 187 9.09 1.52 27.84
N ASP A 188 10.36 1.56 28.26
CA ASP A 188 10.77 2.14 29.53
C ASP A 188 10.62 3.68 29.53
N ALA A 189 10.90 4.32 28.38
CA ALA A 189 10.72 5.76 28.21
C ALA A 189 9.23 6.19 28.11
N HIS A 190 8.35 5.27 27.69
CA HIS A 190 6.93 5.54 27.50
C HIS A 190 6.03 4.55 28.27
N PRO A 191 6.15 4.45 29.60
CA PRO A 191 5.45 3.44 30.38
C PRO A 191 3.92 3.59 30.23
N GLY A 192 3.27 2.49 29.81
CA GLY A 192 1.82 2.46 29.63
C GLY A 192 1.28 3.32 28.50
N ARG A 193 2.10 3.83 27.57
CA ARG A 193 1.68 4.71 26.50
C ARG A 193 1.69 4.07 25.11
N ILE A 194 2.43 2.99 24.89
CA ILE A 194 2.53 2.32 23.60
C ILE A 194 1.36 1.31 23.45
N ALA A 195 0.52 1.53 22.46
CA ALA A 195 -0.65 0.70 22.15
C ALA A 195 -0.32 -0.49 21.26
N ALA A 196 0.63 -0.34 20.35
CA ALA A 196 0.98 -1.35 19.36
C ALA A 196 2.42 -1.17 18.84
N ILE A 197 2.94 -2.24 18.26
CA ILE A 197 4.11 -2.22 17.40
C ILE A 197 3.62 -2.53 15.98
N ILE A 198 4.03 -1.71 15.00
CA ILE A 198 3.76 -1.97 13.59
C ILE A 198 5.08 -2.26 12.87
N THR A 199 5.11 -3.30 12.04
CA THR A 199 6.33 -3.75 11.36
C THR A 199 6.03 -4.40 10.02
N GLU A 200 6.97 -4.27 9.09
CA GLU A 200 7.10 -5.13 7.92
C GLU A 200 8.02 -6.30 8.30
N PRO A 201 7.58 -7.56 8.19
CA PRO A 201 8.45 -8.71 8.50
C PRO A 201 9.61 -8.84 7.51
N VAL A 202 9.42 -8.36 6.29
CA VAL A 202 10.44 -8.22 5.24
C VAL A 202 10.31 -6.80 4.69
N MET A 203 11.36 -5.99 4.84
CA MET A 203 11.41 -4.65 4.26
C MET A 203 11.54 -4.74 2.74
N LEU A 204 10.78 -3.94 2.01
CA LEU A 204 10.84 -3.81 0.55
C LEU A 204 11.60 -2.55 0.17
#